data_aa177ec313bb49518ee907c47314fd6b
#
_entry.id   aa177ec313bb49518ee907c47314fd6b
#
_cell.length_a   1.000
_cell.length_b   1.000
_cell.length_c   1.000
_cell.angle_alpha   90.00
_cell.angle_beta   90.00
_cell.angle_gamma   90.00
#
_symmetry.space_group_name_H-M   'P 1'
#
loop_
_entity.id
_entity.type
_entity.pdbx_description
1 polymer ?
#
loop_
_entity_poly.entity_id
_entity_poly.type
_entity_poly.pdbx_seq_one_letter_code
_entity_poly.pdbx_strand_id
1 'polypeptide(L)'
;MEVTRKLIKTLLLVFFMGNLLAYGSNQDPKENSESDATGTEMYRDIEFASQNAILRGRLYLPENKSKKSPVIIMAHGFTTTINGMTADKYAEKYREAGFAVLLYDHRNLGISDGKPRRDVNFWVQSRGYIDCIDFVVTQPEIDASKIAVWGASMSAQEAFLVGSIDERVKAIVTMIPGFESTFPAEDKDGKLYAFAKKAVMSDDIMGMSHTVIEQMPIVSSDQIGTPSVLVEITAYRWFIEYGGRFGTNWNNVVSYSDIETPELYHTGQCAPHLKAPVLMIVATNDEMDGANPEVTYEIYKMVKQPKEWVDIDGGHFGLLHYPSALFDKSSKAQITFLNKYLN
;
A
#
# COMPACT_ATOMS: atom_id res chain seq x y z
N MET A 1 2.41 -44.91 -38.02
CA MET A 1 2.58 -43.73 -37.17
C MET A 1 2.40 -44.09 -35.69
N GLU A 2 3.10 -45.12 -35.22
CA GLU A 2 2.90 -45.69 -33.87
C GLU A 2 4.18 -46.25 -33.25
N VAL A 3 5.34 -45.73 -33.65
CA VAL A 3 6.67 -46.21 -33.20
C VAL A 3 7.48 -45.16 -32.43
N THR A 4 7.00 -43.94 -32.28
CA THR A 4 7.81 -42.83 -31.67
C THR A 4 7.38 -42.45 -30.25
N ARG A 5 6.54 -43.24 -29.55
CA ARG A 5 6.07 -42.94 -28.19
C ARG A 5 6.62 -43.82 -27.06
N LYS A 6 7.65 -44.62 -27.31
CA LYS A 6 8.18 -45.58 -26.32
C LYS A 6 9.62 -45.38 -25.84
N LEU A 7 10.25 -44.23 -26.09
CA LEU A 7 11.67 -44.04 -25.77
C LEU A 7 11.98 -42.86 -24.77
N ILE A 8 11.03 -42.35 -24.02
CA ILE A 8 11.27 -41.28 -23.00
C ILE A 8 10.74 -41.67 -21.62
N LYS A 9 10.72 -42.95 -21.27
CA LYS A 9 10.29 -43.39 -19.93
C LYS A 9 11.29 -44.23 -19.14
N THR A 10 12.56 -44.26 -19.50
CA THR A 10 13.53 -45.13 -18.83
C THR A 10 14.87 -44.44 -18.49
N LEU A 11 14.87 -43.17 -18.06
CA LEU A 11 16.11 -42.55 -17.56
C LEU A 11 15.87 -41.52 -16.47
N LEU A 12 15.15 -41.88 -15.40
CA LEU A 12 15.05 -41.05 -14.19
C LEU A 12 14.61 -41.88 -12.98
N LEU A 13 15.34 -42.95 -12.69
CA LEU A 13 15.13 -43.74 -11.48
C LEU A 13 16.42 -44.36 -10.98
N VAL A 14 17.45 -43.55 -10.68
CA VAL A 14 18.53 -43.93 -9.75
C VAL A 14 19.09 -42.62 -9.22
N PHE A 15 18.85 -42.29 -7.97
CA PHE A 15 19.58 -41.52 -7.00
C PHE A 15 18.61 -40.79 -6.06
N PHE A 16 18.12 -41.51 -5.07
CA PHE A 16 17.83 -40.93 -3.77
C PHE A 16 17.56 -42.05 -2.75
N MET A 17 18.60 -42.65 -2.24
CA MET A 17 18.60 -43.33 -0.94
C MET A 17 19.83 -42.82 -0.17
N GLY A 18 19.57 -42.12 0.91
CA GLY A 18 20.62 -41.81 1.86
C GLY A 18 20.34 -40.57 2.70
N ASN A 19 19.96 -40.86 3.96
CA ASN A 19 20.03 -39.99 5.14
C ASN A 19 18.75 -39.31 5.61
N LEU A 20 17.89 -40.09 6.24
CA LEU A 20 17.10 -39.64 7.40
C LEU A 20 18.07 -39.50 8.58
N LEU A 21 18.41 -38.31 8.99
CA LEU A 21 18.80 -38.00 10.37
C LEU A 21 17.90 -36.90 10.89
N ALA A 22 17.10 -37.27 11.87
CA ALA A 22 16.30 -36.40 12.68
C ALA A 22 17.20 -35.35 13.37
N TYR A 23 16.93 -34.08 13.15
CA TYR A 23 17.31 -33.03 14.09
C TYR A 23 16.04 -32.25 14.43
N GLY A 24 15.45 -32.64 15.57
CA GLY A 24 14.55 -31.76 16.28
C GLY A 24 15.37 -30.65 16.91
N SER A 25 15.14 -29.42 16.50
CA SER A 25 15.45 -28.25 17.29
C SER A 25 14.25 -27.32 17.21
N ASN A 26 13.56 -27.24 18.34
CA ASN A 26 12.72 -26.09 18.64
C ASN A 26 13.61 -24.86 18.52
N GLN A 27 13.46 -24.09 17.46
CA GLN A 27 13.91 -22.71 17.43
C GLN A 27 12.64 -21.86 17.49
N ASP A 28 12.52 -21.12 18.60
CA ASP A 28 11.63 -19.97 18.67
C ASP A 28 11.84 -19.09 17.43
N PRO A 29 10.78 -18.49 16.87
CA PRO A 29 10.94 -17.56 15.74
C PRO A 29 11.80 -16.39 16.24
N LYS A 30 13.06 -16.32 15.78
CA LYS A 30 13.89 -15.15 15.97
C LYS A 30 13.22 -14.00 15.26
N GLU A 31 12.91 -12.95 16.00
CA GLU A 31 12.55 -11.64 15.46
C GLU A 31 13.58 -11.26 14.39
N ASN A 32 13.13 -11.18 13.13
CA ASN A 32 13.94 -10.66 12.05
C ASN A 32 13.86 -9.13 12.08
N SER A 33 14.73 -8.50 12.87
CA SER A 33 14.95 -7.05 12.80
C SER A 33 16.17 -6.77 11.94
N GLU A 34 16.04 -5.90 10.93
CA GLU A 34 17.19 -5.33 10.26
C GLU A 34 17.79 -4.21 11.14
N SER A 35 19.11 -4.22 11.35
CA SER A 35 19.82 -3.16 12.06
C SER A 35 20.50 -2.19 11.08
N ASP A 36 20.59 -0.93 11.47
CA ASP A 36 21.38 0.07 10.75
C ASP A 36 22.90 -0.13 10.95
N ALA A 37 23.74 0.71 10.30
CA ALA A 37 25.18 0.65 10.39
C ALA A 37 25.75 0.85 11.82
N THR A 38 24.92 1.27 12.78
CA THR A 38 25.25 1.44 14.19
C THR A 38 24.84 0.25 15.06
N GLY A 39 24.18 -0.78 14.46
CA GLY A 39 23.66 -1.93 15.18
C GLY A 39 22.33 -1.65 15.91
N THR A 40 21.70 -0.50 15.65
CA THR A 40 20.38 -0.17 16.18
C THR A 40 19.30 -0.79 15.29
N GLU A 41 18.34 -1.46 15.87
CA GLU A 41 17.19 -1.99 15.13
C GLU A 41 16.43 -0.84 14.47
N MET A 42 16.31 -0.89 13.13
CA MET A 42 15.60 0.14 12.36
C MET A 42 14.10 0.12 12.61
N TYR A 43 13.53 -1.03 12.85
CA TYR A 43 12.10 -1.23 13.12
C TYR A 43 11.89 -2.41 14.06
N ARG A 44 10.71 -2.50 14.61
CA ARG A 44 10.18 -3.71 15.24
C ARG A 44 8.94 -4.18 14.48
N ASP A 45 8.77 -5.47 14.38
CA ASP A 45 7.56 -6.07 13.86
C ASP A 45 6.37 -5.78 14.78
N ILE A 46 5.22 -5.52 14.18
CA ILE A 46 3.98 -5.24 14.91
C ILE A 46 2.81 -6.01 14.32
N GLU A 47 1.83 -6.23 15.16
CA GLU A 47 0.54 -6.81 14.78
C GLU A 47 -0.57 -5.98 15.40
N PHE A 48 -1.66 -5.80 14.65
CA PHE A 48 -2.87 -5.16 15.17
C PHE A 48 -4.14 -5.79 14.57
N ALA A 49 -5.22 -5.76 15.34
CA ALA A 49 -6.49 -6.26 14.88
C ALA A 49 -7.13 -5.31 13.87
N SER A 50 -7.65 -5.85 12.78
CA SER A 50 -8.53 -5.15 11.84
C SER A 50 -9.72 -6.06 11.57
N GLN A 51 -10.82 -5.75 12.23
CA GLN A 51 -12.03 -6.57 12.23
C GLN A 51 -11.72 -8.02 12.63
N ASN A 52 -11.94 -9.02 11.77
CA ASN A 52 -11.68 -10.44 12.04
C ASN A 52 -10.33 -10.94 11.49
N ALA A 53 -9.36 -10.04 11.26
CA ALA A 53 -8.02 -10.38 10.80
C ALA A 53 -6.95 -9.69 11.65
N ILE A 54 -5.73 -10.21 11.61
CA ILE A 54 -4.55 -9.57 12.17
C ILE A 54 -3.75 -8.99 11.00
N LEU A 55 -3.54 -7.68 11.01
CA LEU A 55 -2.64 -7.01 10.09
C LEU A 55 -1.25 -6.94 10.70
N ARG A 56 -0.24 -7.09 9.85
CA ARG A 56 1.17 -7.13 10.26
C ARG A 56 1.97 -6.09 9.50
N GLY A 57 2.92 -5.52 10.20
CA GLY A 57 3.76 -4.47 9.66
C GLY A 57 4.98 -4.20 10.52
N ARG A 58 5.59 -3.05 10.28
CA ARG A 58 6.81 -2.60 10.91
C ARG A 58 6.64 -1.21 11.49
N LEU A 59 7.02 -1.05 12.75
CA LEU A 59 7.11 0.26 13.38
C LEU A 59 8.57 0.71 13.40
N TYR A 60 8.89 1.64 12.51
CA TYR A 60 10.18 2.32 12.44
C TYR A 60 10.19 3.44 13.48
N LEU A 61 11.21 3.51 14.31
CA LEU A 61 11.36 4.55 15.31
C LEU A 61 12.60 5.40 15.02
N PRO A 62 12.52 6.73 15.11
CA PRO A 62 13.68 7.59 14.94
C PRO A 62 14.71 7.32 16.04
N GLU A 63 15.97 7.65 15.78
CA GLU A 63 17.06 7.41 16.73
C GLU A 63 16.91 8.16 18.05
N ASN A 64 16.37 9.38 17.99
CA ASN A 64 16.15 10.19 19.19
C ASN A 64 14.85 9.77 19.91
N LYS A 65 14.99 8.87 20.87
CA LYS A 65 13.90 8.30 21.68
C LYS A 65 13.52 9.17 22.90
N SER A 66 14.06 10.40 23.04
CA SER A 66 13.85 11.23 24.24
C SER A 66 12.46 11.87 24.33
N LYS A 67 11.70 11.88 23.24
CA LYS A 67 10.35 12.46 23.13
C LYS A 67 9.46 11.54 22.31
N LYS A 68 8.15 11.63 22.53
CA LYS A 68 7.16 11.02 21.63
C LYS A 68 7.30 11.62 20.23
N SER A 69 7.24 10.77 19.22
CA SER A 69 7.44 11.14 17.81
C SER A 69 6.12 11.31 17.08
N PRO A 70 6.00 12.28 16.17
CA PRO A 70 4.96 12.25 15.15
C PRO A 70 5.02 10.95 14.38
N VAL A 71 3.87 10.43 13.92
CA VAL A 71 3.82 9.15 13.20
C VAL A 71 3.19 9.31 11.83
N ILE A 72 3.78 8.58 10.87
CA ILE A 72 3.26 8.43 9.51
C ILE A 72 2.75 6.99 9.37
N ILE A 73 1.47 6.82 9.10
CA ILE A 73 0.87 5.54 8.79
C ILE A 73 0.95 5.34 7.28
N MET A 74 1.53 4.23 6.87
CA MET A 74 1.79 3.91 5.47
C MET A 74 1.23 2.54 5.13
N ALA A 75 0.55 2.48 4.00
CA ALA A 75 0.33 1.25 3.27
C ALA A 75 0.65 1.47 1.79
N HIS A 76 0.86 0.41 1.07
CA HIS A 76 1.34 0.49 -0.30
C HIS A 76 0.21 0.26 -1.32
N GLY A 77 0.49 0.55 -2.59
CA GLY A 77 -0.49 0.50 -3.67
C GLY A 77 -0.94 -0.92 -4.05
N PHE A 78 -1.61 -1.00 -5.18
CA PHE A 78 -2.25 -2.21 -5.68
C PHE A 78 -1.37 -3.45 -5.58
N THR A 79 -1.79 -4.44 -4.79
CA THR A 79 -1.17 -5.77 -4.60
C THR A 79 0.28 -5.80 -4.10
N THR A 80 0.92 -4.67 -3.85
CA THR A 80 2.31 -4.62 -3.38
C THR A 80 2.44 -5.05 -1.91
N THR A 81 3.65 -5.31 -1.45
CA THR A 81 3.95 -5.76 -0.09
C THR A 81 5.03 -4.89 0.56
N ILE A 82 5.11 -4.90 1.89
CA ILE A 82 6.06 -4.05 2.63
C ILE A 82 7.53 -4.44 2.44
N ASN A 83 7.80 -5.63 1.90
CA ASN A 83 9.15 -6.13 1.75
C ASN A 83 9.73 -5.81 0.38
N GLY A 84 10.62 -4.82 0.28
CA GLY A 84 11.44 -4.59 -0.91
C GLY A 84 10.70 -4.07 -2.14
N MET A 85 9.47 -3.55 -1.95
CA MET A 85 8.68 -2.93 -3.02
C MET A 85 8.60 -1.40 -2.85
N THR A 86 9.69 -0.77 -2.38
CA THR A 86 9.97 0.68 -2.31
C THR A 86 9.28 1.44 -1.17
N ALA A 87 8.10 1.05 -0.68
CA ALA A 87 7.46 1.74 0.45
C ALA A 87 8.34 1.72 1.72
N ASP A 88 9.09 0.63 1.94
CA ASP A 88 10.11 0.49 2.97
C ASP A 88 11.20 1.58 2.87
N LYS A 89 11.61 1.95 1.65
CA LYS A 89 12.62 2.99 1.44
C LYS A 89 12.10 4.40 1.75
N TYR A 90 10.83 4.67 1.48
CA TYR A 90 10.19 5.90 1.96
C TYR A 90 10.08 5.90 3.49
N ALA A 91 9.74 4.77 4.12
CA ALA A 91 9.67 4.66 5.58
C ALA A 91 11.04 4.93 6.24
N GLU A 92 12.13 4.40 5.67
CA GLU A 92 13.50 4.67 6.12
C GLU A 92 13.82 6.17 6.06
N LYS A 93 13.48 6.86 4.95
CA LYS A 93 13.69 8.31 4.79
C LYS A 93 12.92 9.14 5.80
N TYR A 94 11.70 8.76 6.13
CA TYR A 94 10.92 9.45 7.17
C TYR A 94 11.47 9.20 8.56
N ARG A 95 11.93 7.97 8.86
CA ARG A 95 12.64 7.65 10.11
C ARG A 95 13.89 8.53 10.27
N GLU A 96 14.72 8.62 9.22
CA GLU A 96 15.91 9.49 9.18
C GLU A 96 15.56 10.96 9.43
N ALA A 97 14.39 11.41 8.97
CA ALA A 97 13.87 12.77 9.17
C ALA A 97 13.24 13.00 10.56
N GLY A 98 13.22 11.99 11.44
CA GLY A 98 12.76 12.11 12.81
C GLY A 98 11.29 11.72 13.05
N PHE A 99 10.62 11.11 12.08
CA PHE A 99 9.27 10.59 12.23
C PHE A 99 9.30 9.12 12.66
N ALA A 100 8.34 8.72 13.49
CA ALA A 100 7.96 7.32 13.56
C ALA A 100 7.16 6.95 12.30
N VAL A 101 7.30 5.70 11.84
CA VAL A 101 6.55 5.22 10.67
C VAL A 101 5.98 3.86 10.98
N LEU A 102 4.69 3.68 10.76
CA LEU A 102 4.08 2.36 10.75
C LEU A 102 3.73 1.99 9.30
N LEU A 103 4.48 1.06 8.72
CA LEU A 103 4.26 0.49 7.40
C LEU A 103 3.72 -0.93 7.57
N TYR A 104 2.56 -1.23 6.99
CA TYR A 104 1.91 -2.53 7.12
C TYR A 104 1.41 -3.10 5.79
N ASP A 105 1.29 -4.42 5.72
CA ASP A 105 0.61 -5.10 4.61
C ASP A 105 -0.90 -5.01 4.78
N HIS A 106 -1.60 -4.61 3.73
CA HIS A 106 -3.06 -4.65 3.70
C HIS A 106 -3.60 -6.06 3.97
N ARG A 107 -4.81 -6.12 4.48
CA ARG A 107 -5.53 -7.38 4.63
C ARG A 107 -5.52 -8.17 3.33
N ASN A 108 -5.39 -9.48 3.41
CA ASN A 108 -5.29 -10.45 2.31
C ASN A 108 -3.95 -10.42 1.55
N LEU A 109 -3.04 -9.47 1.82
CA LEU A 109 -1.77 -9.31 1.13
C LEU A 109 -0.58 -9.63 2.05
N GLY A 110 0.59 -9.85 1.45
CA GLY A 110 1.87 -10.05 2.13
C GLY A 110 1.80 -10.96 3.35
N ILE A 111 2.24 -10.44 4.50
CA ILE A 111 2.28 -11.16 5.79
C ILE A 111 1.02 -10.96 6.65
N SER A 112 0.10 -10.07 6.26
CA SER A 112 -1.17 -9.86 6.95
C SER A 112 -2.15 -11.01 6.71
N ASP A 113 -3.04 -11.24 7.67
CA ASP A 113 -4.10 -12.24 7.56
C ASP A 113 -5.19 -11.79 6.58
N GLY A 114 -6.16 -12.66 6.39
CA GLY A 114 -7.36 -12.44 5.61
C GLY A 114 -7.58 -13.47 4.51
N LYS A 115 -8.83 -13.62 4.14
CA LYS A 115 -9.30 -14.51 3.06
C LYS A 115 -10.45 -13.84 2.33
N PRO A 116 -10.58 -14.07 1.01
CA PRO A 116 -9.65 -14.84 0.17
C PRO A 116 -8.29 -14.14 0.05
N ARG A 117 -7.20 -14.92 -0.10
CA ARG A 117 -5.86 -14.33 -0.28
C ARG A 117 -5.79 -13.55 -1.60
N ARG A 118 -5.04 -12.45 -1.58
CA ARG A 118 -4.81 -11.56 -2.73
C ARG A 118 -6.08 -10.85 -3.24
N ASP A 119 -7.12 -10.84 -2.45
CA ASP A 119 -8.31 -10.04 -2.69
C ASP A 119 -8.00 -8.57 -2.38
N VAL A 120 -8.29 -7.71 -3.33
CA VAL A 120 -8.11 -6.26 -3.22
C VAL A 120 -9.48 -5.62 -3.06
N ASN A 121 -9.72 -5.07 -1.89
CA ASN A 121 -10.97 -4.43 -1.51
C ASN A 121 -10.69 -3.05 -0.90
N PHE A 122 -11.02 -2.01 -1.64
CA PHE A 122 -10.79 -0.62 -1.26
C PHE A 122 -11.36 -0.24 0.12
N TRP A 123 -12.57 -0.73 0.44
CA TRP A 123 -13.23 -0.41 1.72
C TRP A 123 -12.52 -1.06 2.90
N VAL A 124 -12.18 -2.32 2.74
CA VAL A 124 -11.44 -3.10 3.75
C VAL A 124 -10.04 -2.54 3.96
N GLN A 125 -9.37 -2.14 2.89
CA GLN A 125 -8.04 -1.55 2.95
C GLN A 125 -8.07 -0.16 3.60
N SER A 126 -9.06 0.67 3.26
CA SER A 126 -9.29 1.96 3.94
C SER A 126 -9.60 1.78 5.44
N ARG A 127 -10.38 0.75 5.82
CA ARG A 127 -10.61 0.40 7.23
C ARG A 127 -9.32 0.04 7.94
N GLY A 128 -8.40 -0.66 7.28
CA GLY A 128 -7.09 -1.00 7.84
C GLY A 128 -6.30 0.22 8.30
N TYR A 129 -6.41 1.37 7.63
CA TYR A 129 -5.81 2.63 8.10
C TYR A 129 -6.44 3.13 9.40
N ILE A 130 -7.78 3.06 9.52
CA ILE A 130 -8.47 3.49 10.76
C ILE A 130 -8.04 2.61 11.93
N ASP A 131 -8.05 1.27 11.75
CA ASP A 131 -7.65 0.32 12.78
C ASP A 131 -6.16 0.49 13.13
N CYS A 132 -5.32 0.85 12.16
CA CYS A 132 -3.92 1.23 12.40
C CYS A 132 -3.81 2.52 13.21
N ILE A 133 -4.64 3.54 12.97
CA ILE A 133 -4.70 4.76 13.79
C ILE A 133 -5.06 4.39 15.23
N ASP A 134 -6.06 3.52 15.45
CA ASP A 134 -6.44 3.03 16.77
C ASP A 134 -5.29 2.32 17.49
N PHE A 135 -4.50 1.55 16.75
CA PHE A 135 -3.32 0.88 17.30
C PHE A 135 -2.20 1.88 17.65
N VAL A 136 -1.83 2.79 16.73
CA VAL A 136 -0.66 3.66 16.98
C VAL A 136 -0.87 4.63 18.13
N VAL A 137 -2.10 5.08 18.40
CA VAL A 137 -2.37 5.99 19.53
C VAL A 137 -2.12 5.34 20.89
N THR A 138 -2.06 4.02 20.95
CA THR A 138 -1.73 3.26 22.18
C THR A 138 -0.23 3.07 22.38
N GLN A 139 0.60 3.37 21.38
CA GLN A 139 2.04 3.13 21.47
C GLN A 139 2.74 4.23 22.29
N PRO A 140 3.58 3.87 23.26
CA PRO A 140 4.17 4.83 24.19
C PRO A 140 5.14 5.81 23.52
N GLU A 141 5.75 5.41 22.39
CA GLU A 141 6.71 6.24 21.64
C GLU A 141 6.03 7.29 20.75
N ILE A 142 4.71 7.20 20.55
CA ILE A 142 3.98 7.99 19.55
C ILE A 142 3.30 9.21 20.18
N ASP A 143 3.42 10.35 19.52
CA ASP A 143 2.60 11.53 19.78
C ASP A 143 1.25 11.40 19.05
N ALA A 144 0.24 10.95 19.77
CA ALA A 144 -1.11 10.72 19.24
C ALA A 144 -1.79 11.99 18.69
N SER A 145 -1.26 13.17 18.94
CA SER A 145 -1.76 14.44 18.37
C SER A 145 -1.17 14.78 17.01
N LYS A 146 -0.20 13.99 16.52
CA LYS A 146 0.60 14.25 15.32
C LYS A 146 0.66 13.04 14.39
N ILE A 147 -0.47 12.72 13.78
CA ILE A 147 -0.63 11.55 12.89
C ILE A 147 -0.75 12.02 11.45
N ALA A 148 0.08 11.48 10.55
CA ALA A 148 -0.12 11.58 9.12
C ALA A 148 -0.53 10.23 8.52
N VAL A 149 -1.26 10.28 7.42
CA VAL A 149 -1.50 9.12 6.56
C VAL A 149 -0.82 9.32 5.21
N TRP A 150 -0.25 8.27 4.69
CA TRP A 150 0.48 8.24 3.43
C TRP A 150 -0.03 7.11 2.55
N GLY A 151 -0.14 7.36 1.27
CA GLY A 151 -0.42 6.33 0.28
C GLY A 151 0.18 6.67 -1.08
N ALA A 152 0.45 5.62 -1.86
CA ALA A 152 0.91 5.71 -3.24
C ALA A 152 -0.02 4.93 -4.17
N SER A 153 -0.34 5.48 -5.34
CA SER A 153 -1.22 4.84 -6.31
C SER A 153 -2.60 4.55 -5.69
N MET A 154 -3.06 3.33 -5.65
CA MET A 154 -4.34 2.93 -5.05
C MET A 154 -4.43 3.31 -3.57
N SER A 155 -3.38 3.08 -2.77
CA SER A 155 -3.44 3.47 -1.35
C SER A 155 -3.45 4.98 -1.12
N ALA A 156 -3.12 5.80 -2.12
CA ALA A 156 -3.31 7.24 -2.04
C ALA A 156 -4.80 7.62 -1.97
N GLN A 157 -5.69 6.88 -2.66
CA GLN A 157 -7.14 7.05 -2.54
C GLN A 157 -7.62 6.68 -1.13
N GLU A 158 -7.09 5.59 -0.57
CA GLU A 158 -7.44 5.11 0.77
C GLU A 158 -7.02 6.14 1.83
N ALA A 159 -5.78 6.62 1.77
CA ALA A 159 -5.28 7.67 2.66
C ALA A 159 -6.09 8.97 2.53
N PHE A 160 -6.52 9.31 1.31
CA PHE A 160 -7.35 10.48 1.04
C PHE A 160 -8.75 10.34 1.64
N LEU A 161 -9.40 9.20 1.47
CA LEU A 161 -10.68 8.89 2.08
C LEU A 161 -10.57 8.93 3.61
N VAL A 162 -9.59 8.24 4.19
CA VAL A 162 -9.36 8.22 5.64
C VAL A 162 -9.12 9.62 6.20
N GLY A 163 -8.32 10.45 5.52
CA GLY A 163 -8.09 11.84 5.90
C GLY A 163 -9.34 12.74 5.83
N SER A 164 -10.41 12.31 5.15
CA SER A 164 -11.70 12.99 5.15
C SER A 164 -12.60 12.56 6.31
N ILE A 165 -12.37 11.37 6.87
CA ILE A 165 -13.21 10.73 7.89
C ILE A 165 -12.65 10.93 9.30
N ASP A 166 -11.36 10.66 9.50
CA ASP A 166 -10.73 10.59 10.82
C ASP A 166 -10.07 11.93 11.21
N GLU A 167 -10.62 12.60 12.22
CA GLU A 167 -10.15 13.91 12.69
C GLU A 167 -8.79 13.86 13.41
N ARG A 168 -8.30 12.67 13.75
CA ARG A 168 -6.97 12.47 14.33
C ARG A 168 -5.86 12.67 13.29
N VAL A 169 -6.16 12.52 12.00
CA VAL A 169 -5.22 12.80 10.91
C VAL A 169 -4.92 14.30 10.85
N LYS A 170 -3.62 14.64 10.85
CA LYS A 170 -3.12 16.03 10.83
C LYS A 170 -2.37 16.39 9.55
N ALA A 171 -2.00 15.40 8.74
CA ALA A 171 -1.42 15.60 7.41
C ALA A 171 -1.73 14.39 6.51
N ILE A 172 -1.91 14.64 5.22
CA ILE A 172 -2.21 13.62 4.22
C ILE A 172 -1.19 13.73 3.11
N VAL A 173 -0.54 12.63 2.76
CA VAL A 173 0.38 12.55 1.62
C VAL A 173 -0.18 11.56 0.60
N THR A 174 -0.46 12.04 -0.60
CA THR A 174 -0.84 11.22 -1.75
C THR A 174 0.24 11.32 -2.81
N MET A 175 0.82 10.19 -3.18
CA MET A 175 1.85 10.09 -4.21
C MET A 175 1.31 9.30 -5.40
N ILE A 176 1.45 9.88 -6.62
CA ILE A 176 0.93 9.25 -7.86
C ILE A 176 -0.48 8.68 -7.65
N PRO A 177 -1.44 9.49 -7.18
CA PRO A 177 -2.72 8.97 -6.73
C PRO A 177 -3.52 8.36 -7.88
N GLY A 178 -4.03 7.16 -7.64
CA GLY A 178 -4.88 6.45 -8.59
C GLY A 178 -6.33 6.90 -8.52
N PHE A 179 -6.63 8.17 -8.72
CA PHE A 179 -8.00 8.73 -8.62
C PHE A 179 -8.89 8.43 -9.83
N GLU A 180 -8.60 7.37 -10.58
CA GLU A 180 -9.31 6.95 -11.77
C GLU A 180 -9.08 7.85 -13.01
N SER A 181 -9.65 7.44 -14.15
CA SER A 181 -9.56 8.16 -15.42
C SER A 181 -10.73 9.13 -15.66
N THR A 182 -11.76 9.07 -14.82
CA THR A 182 -12.97 9.87 -14.95
C THR A 182 -13.02 10.99 -13.91
N PHE A 183 -13.69 12.09 -14.24
CA PHE A 183 -13.91 13.18 -13.29
C PHE A 183 -14.99 12.81 -12.27
N PRO A 184 -14.82 13.21 -10.99
CA PRO A 184 -15.82 12.95 -9.97
C PRO A 184 -17.15 13.65 -10.30
N ALA A 185 -18.26 12.91 -10.23
CA ALA A 185 -19.59 13.50 -10.29
C ALA A 185 -19.83 14.41 -9.07
N GLU A 186 -20.65 15.44 -9.22
CA GLU A 186 -21.02 16.29 -8.10
C GLU A 186 -21.90 15.52 -7.11
N ASP A 187 -21.48 15.46 -5.84
CA ASP A 187 -22.25 14.86 -4.73
C ASP A 187 -23.15 15.93 -4.08
N LYS A 188 -24.20 16.36 -4.81
CA LYS A 188 -25.08 17.49 -4.41
C LYS A 188 -25.78 17.30 -3.07
N ASP A 189 -26.17 16.08 -2.77
CA ASP A 189 -26.90 15.72 -1.56
C ASP A 189 -26.04 15.05 -0.50
N GLY A 190 -24.72 14.89 -0.74
CA GLY A 190 -23.76 14.29 0.18
C GLY A 190 -23.91 12.79 0.39
N LYS A 191 -24.74 12.11 -0.44
CA LYS A 191 -25.03 10.69 -0.23
C LYS A 191 -23.85 9.78 -0.58
N LEU A 192 -23.08 10.13 -1.60
CA LEU A 192 -21.92 9.32 -2.02
C LEU A 192 -20.83 9.35 -0.96
N TYR A 193 -20.52 10.53 -0.42
CA TYR A 193 -19.60 10.65 0.71
C TYR A 193 -20.13 9.97 1.98
N ALA A 194 -21.44 10.11 2.27
CA ALA A 194 -22.04 9.43 3.42
C ALA A 194 -21.98 7.90 3.29
N PHE A 195 -22.19 7.38 2.07
CA PHE A 195 -21.97 5.96 1.78
C PHE A 195 -20.52 5.54 2.06
N ALA A 196 -19.53 6.26 1.52
CA ALA A 196 -18.13 5.95 1.71
C ALA A 196 -17.74 5.94 3.20
N LYS A 197 -18.16 6.96 3.94
CA LYS A 197 -17.93 7.03 5.39
C LYS A 197 -18.57 5.83 6.12
N LYS A 198 -19.80 5.46 5.77
CA LYS A 198 -20.49 4.31 6.36
C LYS A 198 -19.78 3.01 6.03
N ALA A 199 -19.36 2.83 4.76
CA ALA A 199 -18.67 1.62 4.31
C ALA A 199 -17.37 1.36 5.08
N VAL A 200 -16.56 2.41 5.34
CA VAL A 200 -15.30 2.28 6.07
C VAL A 200 -15.51 2.11 7.58
N MET A 201 -16.49 2.83 8.16
CA MET A 201 -16.70 2.87 9.61
C MET A 201 -17.64 1.77 10.14
N SER A 202 -18.25 0.99 9.27
CA SER A 202 -19.15 -0.11 9.68
C SER A 202 -18.37 -1.27 10.28
N ASP A 203 -18.90 -1.83 11.37
CA ASP A 203 -18.39 -3.10 11.92
C ASP A 203 -18.75 -4.29 11.02
N ASP A 204 -19.86 -4.19 10.31
CA ASP A 204 -20.23 -5.09 9.23
C ASP A 204 -19.54 -4.59 7.95
N ILE A 205 -18.51 -5.29 7.52
CA ILE A 205 -17.68 -4.87 6.40
C ILE A 205 -18.52 -4.97 5.13
N MET A 206 -19.06 -3.82 4.72
CA MET A 206 -19.69 -3.73 3.42
C MET A 206 -18.73 -4.16 2.33
N GLY A 207 -19.17 -5.09 1.49
CA GLY A 207 -18.37 -5.57 0.37
C GLY A 207 -17.29 -6.57 0.72
N MET A 208 -17.21 -7.11 1.92
CA MET A 208 -16.50 -8.35 2.13
C MET A 208 -17.31 -9.51 1.57
N SER A 209 -17.36 -9.60 0.26
CA SER A 209 -17.73 -10.86 -0.38
C SER A 209 -16.65 -11.88 -0.08
N HIS A 210 -17.06 -13.08 0.31
CA HIS A 210 -16.16 -14.21 0.46
C HIS A 210 -16.05 -15.02 -0.83
N THR A 211 -16.74 -14.58 -1.90
CA THR A 211 -16.76 -15.26 -3.19
C THR A 211 -15.73 -14.61 -4.09
N VAL A 212 -14.67 -15.34 -4.39
CA VAL A 212 -13.74 -14.97 -5.46
C VAL A 212 -14.47 -15.16 -6.78
N ILE A 213 -14.68 -14.06 -7.51
CA ILE A 213 -15.34 -14.09 -8.83
C ILE A 213 -14.34 -14.49 -9.89
N GLU A 214 -13.14 -13.88 -9.84
CA GLU A 214 -12.10 -14.07 -10.84
C GLU A 214 -10.71 -13.97 -10.22
N GLN A 215 -9.78 -14.72 -10.80
CA GLN A 215 -8.35 -14.56 -10.53
C GLN A 215 -7.63 -14.33 -11.84
N MET A 216 -6.76 -13.31 -11.87
CA MET A 216 -5.95 -13.03 -13.04
C MET A 216 -4.55 -12.53 -12.66
N PRO A 217 -3.59 -12.58 -13.57
CA PRO A 217 -2.28 -11.99 -13.36
C PRO A 217 -2.38 -10.50 -13.10
N ILE A 218 -1.53 -9.98 -12.20
CA ILE A 218 -1.40 -8.54 -11.97
C ILE A 218 -0.75 -7.89 -13.19
N VAL A 219 0.32 -8.51 -13.71
CA VAL A 219 1.07 -8.04 -14.88
C VAL A 219 1.39 -9.22 -15.80
N SER A 220 1.51 -8.97 -17.11
CA SER A 220 1.90 -9.96 -18.09
C SER A 220 2.75 -9.34 -19.20
N SER A 221 3.72 -10.10 -19.72
CA SER A 221 4.45 -9.75 -20.94
C SER A 221 3.69 -10.12 -22.23
N ASP A 222 2.61 -10.88 -22.12
CA ASP A 222 1.76 -11.33 -23.22
C ASP A 222 0.29 -11.00 -22.95
N GLN A 223 -0.13 -9.81 -23.34
CA GLN A 223 -1.49 -9.34 -23.13
C GLN A 223 -2.53 -10.01 -24.06
N ILE A 224 -2.09 -10.76 -25.06
CA ILE A 224 -2.98 -11.49 -25.99
C ILE A 224 -3.26 -12.89 -25.46
N GLY A 225 -2.22 -13.63 -25.12
CA GLY A 225 -2.36 -15.02 -24.64
C GLY A 225 -2.65 -15.12 -23.14
N THR A 226 -2.19 -14.14 -22.38
CA THR A 226 -2.35 -14.08 -20.91
C THR A 226 -2.59 -12.63 -20.48
N PRO A 227 -3.82 -12.12 -20.63
CA PRO A 227 -4.16 -10.76 -20.22
C PRO A 227 -3.96 -10.57 -18.71
N SER A 228 -3.62 -9.34 -18.31
CA SER A 228 -3.41 -8.96 -16.90
C SER A 228 -4.17 -7.69 -16.54
N VAL A 229 -4.28 -7.42 -15.23
CA VAL A 229 -4.96 -6.21 -14.73
C VAL A 229 -4.25 -4.95 -15.17
N LEU A 230 -2.92 -4.90 -15.01
CA LEU A 230 -2.09 -3.78 -15.42
C LEU A 230 -1.45 -4.16 -16.76
N VAL A 231 -1.76 -3.40 -17.79
CA VAL A 231 -1.35 -3.69 -19.17
C VAL A 231 -0.07 -2.98 -19.59
N GLU A 232 0.33 -1.95 -18.85
CA GLU A 232 1.48 -1.12 -19.15
C GLU A 232 2.79 -1.89 -18.98
N ILE A 233 3.68 -1.76 -19.95
CA ILE A 233 4.99 -2.45 -19.92
C ILE A 233 5.86 -1.96 -18.75
N THR A 234 5.69 -0.75 -18.30
CA THR A 234 6.38 -0.18 -17.13
C THR A 234 5.91 -0.88 -15.85
N ALA A 235 4.59 -1.15 -15.70
CA ALA A 235 4.03 -1.96 -14.64
C ALA A 235 4.65 -3.36 -14.63
N TYR A 236 4.64 -4.04 -15.79
CA TYR A 236 5.26 -5.36 -15.91
C TYR A 236 6.71 -5.38 -15.42
N ARG A 237 7.53 -4.44 -15.90
CA ARG A 237 8.96 -4.35 -15.54
C ARG A 237 9.14 -4.13 -14.05
N TRP A 238 8.40 -3.18 -13.48
CA TRP A 238 8.54 -2.84 -12.07
C TRP A 238 8.10 -4.00 -11.15
N PHE A 239 6.93 -4.58 -11.40
CA PHE A 239 6.42 -5.68 -10.57
C PHE A 239 7.29 -6.93 -10.64
N ILE A 240 7.84 -7.28 -11.82
CA ILE A 240 8.76 -8.43 -11.94
C ILE A 240 10.10 -8.12 -11.27
N GLU A 241 10.62 -6.89 -11.40
CA GLU A 241 11.88 -6.51 -10.77
C GLU A 241 11.76 -6.47 -9.24
N TYR A 242 10.77 -5.77 -8.72
CA TYR A 242 10.63 -5.54 -7.28
C TYR A 242 9.90 -6.68 -6.58
N GLY A 243 8.76 -7.11 -7.10
CA GLY A 243 7.97 -8.18 -6.53
C GLY A 243 8.62 -9.56 -6.66
N GLY A 244 9.41 -9.78 -7.70
CA GLY A 244 10.18 -11.01 -7.91
C GLY A 244 11.40 -11.15 -7.00
N ARG A 245 11.76 -10.15 -6.19
CA ARG A 245 12.89 -10.23 -5.24
C ARG A 245 12.60 -11.22 -4.11
N PHE A 246 13.66 -11.86 -3.62
CA PHE A 246 13.52 -12.80 -2.51
C PHE A 246 12.97 -12.11 -1.26
N GLY A 247 12.02 -12.75 -0.60
CA GLY A 247 11.45 -12.28 0.67
C GLY A 247 10.30 -11.27 0.55
N THR A 248 9.90 -10.86 -0.67
CA THR A 248 8.79 -9.91 -0.85
C THR A 248 7.43 -10.47 -0.48
N ASN A 249 7.25 -11.79 -0.52
CA ASN A 249 5.95 -12.46 -0.39
C ASN A 249 4.90 -12.04 -1.44
N TRP A 250 5.32 -11.35 -2.49
CA TRP A 250 4.47 -10.96 -3.60
C TRP A 250 4.20 -12.14 -4.54
N ASN A 251 3.03 -12.17 -5.12
CA ASN A 251 2.63 -13.15 -6.13
C ASN A 251 1.94 -12.43 -7.28
N ASN A 252 2.27 -12.81 -8.51
CA ASN A 252 1.68 -12.22 -9.71
C ASN A 252 0.26 -12.74 -9.97
N VAL A 253 -0.62 -12.56 -9.01
CA VAL A 253 -2.03 -12.89 -9.13
C VAL A 253 -2.85 -12.03 -8.18
N VAL A 254 -3.99 -11.54 -8.64
CA VAL A 254 -5.00 -10.85 -7.83
C VAL A 254 -6.30 -11.62 -7.88
N SER A 255 -7.04 -11.60 -6.77
CA SER A 255 -8.40 -12.12 -6.66
C SER A 255 -9.37 -10.93 -6.62
N TYR A 256 -10.47 -11.06 -7.33
CA TYR A 256 -11.56 -10.09 -7.26
C TYR A 256 -12.72 -10.68 -6.48
N SER A 257 -13.26 -9.86 -5.61
CA SER A 257 -14.50 -10.14 -4.89
C SER A 257 -15.58 -9.18 -5.33
N ASP A 258 -16.81 -9.64 -5.28
CA ASP A 258 -17.97 -8.78 -5.58
C ASP A 258 -18.17 -7.74 -4.49
N ILE A 259 -18.20 -6.47 -4.87
CA ILE A 259 -18.32 -5.35 -3.95
C ILE A 259 -19.39 -4.40 -4.47
N GLU A 260 -20.47 -4.24 -3.71
CA GLU A 260 -21.47 -3.22 -4.01
C GLU A 260 -20.92 -1.82 -3.75
N THR A 261 -20.72 -1.06 -4.81
CA THR A 261 -20.35 0.36 -4.75
C THR A 261 -21.32 1.15 -5.61
N PRO A 262 -21.82 2.31 -5.15
CA PRO A 262 -22.67 3.15 -5.99
C PRO A 262 -21.97 3.52 -7.31
N GLU A 263 -22.67 3.39 -8.43
CA GLU A 263 -22.11 3.62 -9.78
C GLU A 263 -21.42 4.98 -9.94
N LEU A 264 -21.94 6.01 -9.27
CA LEU A 264 -21.39 7.38 -9.34
C LEU A 264 -20.37 7.68 -8.24
N TYR A 265 -20.01 6.71 -7.39
CA TYR A 265 -19.01 6.94 -6.37
C TYR A 265 -17.63 7.13 -7.00
N HIS A 266 -16.94 8.14 -6.51
CA HIS A 266 -15.56 8.45 -6.88
C HIS A 266 -14.84 9.03 -5.67
N THR A 267 -13.62 8.57 -5.38
CA THR A 267 -12.87 9.00 -4.18
C THR A 267 -12.63 10.51 -4.14
N GLY A 268 -12.55 11.17 -5.30
CA GLY A 268 -12.44 12.64 -5.40
C GLY A 268 -13.57 13.41 -4.71
N GLN A 269 -14.75 12.80 -4.52
CA GLN A 269 -15.87 13.39 -3.79
C GLN A 269 -15.55 13.61 -2.29
N CYS A 270 -14.49 12.97 -1.78
CA CYS A 270 -14.00 13.18 -0.41
C CYS A 270 -13.25 14.52 -0.27
N ALA A 271 -12.77 15.14 -1.36
CA ALA A 271 -11.94 16.34 -1.33
C ALA A 271 -12.53 17.51 -0.52
N PRO A 272 -13.83 17.86 -0.64
CA PRO A 272 -14.44 18.94 0.16
C PRO A 272 -14.51 18.63 1.65
N HIS A 273 -14.34 17.38 2.05
CA HIS A 273 -14.51 16.86 3.39
C HIS A 273 -13.21 16.58 4.12
N LEU A 274 -12.04 16.78 3.48
CA LEU A 274 -10.75 16.59 4.14
C LEU A 274 -10.66 17.38 5.44
N LYS A 275 -10.07 16.80 6.47
CA LYS A 275 -9.90 17.37 7.80
C LYS A 275 -8.52 17.97 8.04
N ALA A 276 -7.55 17.64 7.19
CA ALA A 276 -6.15 17.99 7.35
C ALA A 276 -5.55 18.53 6.05
N PRO A 277 -4.40 19.22 6.12
CA PRO A 277 -3.59 19.58 4.96
C PRO A 277 -3.24 18.34 4.10
N VAL A 278 -3.22 18.51 2.78
CA VAL A 278 -2.87 17.46 1.84
C VAL A 278 -1.74 17.88 0.90
N LEU A 279 -0.78 16.97 0.71
CA LEU A 279 0.21 17.03 -0.35
C LEU A 279 -0.19 16.05 -1.46
N MET A 280 -0.30 16.53 -2.70
CA MET A 280 -0.45 15.71 -3.88
C MET A 280 0.84 15.74 -4.71
N ILE A 281 1.49 14.60 -4.86
CA ILE A 281 2.67 14.42 -5.73
C ILE A 281 2.22 13.67 -6.96
N VAL A 282 2.41 14.27 -8.11
CA VAL A 282 1.93 13.77 -9.39
C VAL A 282 3.09 13.56 -10.36
N ALA A 283 3.11 12.41 -11.00
CA ALA A 283 4.00 12.15 -12.13
C ALA A 283 3.39 12.80 -13.39
N THR A 284 4.13 13.73 -14.03
CA THR A 284 3.57 14.50 -15.15
C THR A 284 3.33 13.67 -16.40
N ASN A 285 4.01 12.54 -16.53
CA ASN A 285 3.87 11.58 -17.61
C ASN A 285 3.40 10.22 -17.07
N ASP A 286 2.43 10.26 -16.15
CA ASP A 286 1.88 9.04 -15.57
C ASP A 286 1.22 8.20 -16.65
N GLU A 287 1.70 6.99 -16.84
CA GLU A 287 1.26 6.07 -17.88
C GLU A 287 0.06 5.19 -17.46
N MET A 288 -0.30 5.23 -16.17
CA MET A 288 -1.42 4.47 -15.65
C MET A 288 -2.72 5.22 -15.89
N ASP A 289 -3.65 4.62 -16.65
CA ASP A 289 -4.94 5.23 -16.96
C ASP A 289 -5.70 5.68 -15.70
N GLY A 290 -5.65 4.88 -14.64
CA GLY A 290 -6.28 5.20 -13.35
C GLY A 290 -5.58 6.28 -12.52
N ALA A 291 -4.40 6.77 -12.91
CA ALA A 291 -3.64 7.81 -12.21
C ALA A 291 -3.55 9.11 -13.02
N ASN A 292 -4.63 9.49 -13.68
CA ASN A 292 -4.68 10.62 -14.59
C ASN A 292 -4.37 11.96 -13.88
N PRO A 293 -3.30 12.71 -14.30
CA PRO A 293 -2.92 13.97 -13.69
C PRO A 293 -3.99 15.06 -13.79
N GLU A 294 -4.77 15.10 -14.87
CA GLU A 294 -5.83 16.10 -15.07
C GLU A 294 -6.99 15.86 -14.09
N VAL A 295 -7.41 14.59 -13.90
CA VAL A 295 -8.42 14.22 -12.91
C VAL A 295 -7.93 14.56 -11.51
N THR A 296 -6.69 14.23 -11.19
CA THR A 296 -6.08 14.57 -9.90
C THR A 296 -6.05 16.08 -9.65
N TYR A 297 -5.80 16.88 -10.68
CA TYR A 297 -5.80 18.34 -10.57
C TYR A 297 -7.20 18.92 -10.31
N GLU A 298 -8.25 18.36 -10.94
CA GLU A 298 -9.63 18.75 -10.63
C GLU A 298 -10.00 18.42 -9.18
N ILE A 299 -9.62 17.26 -8.70
CA ILE A 299 -9.80 16.87 -7.29
C ILE A 299 -9.03 17.82 -6.36
N TYR A 300 -7.78 18.14 -6.70
CA TYR A 300 -6.99 19.11 -5.94
C TYR A 300 -7.72 20.45 -5.81
N LYS A 301 -8.36 20.94 -6.86
CA LYS A 301 -9.13 22.20 -6.81
C LYS A 301 -10.29 22.14 -5.81
N MET A 302 -10.92 20.97 -5.62
CA MET A 302 -12.04 20.78 -4.70
C MET A 302 -11.64 20.78 -3.23
N VAL A 303 -10.37 20.57 -2.91
CA VAL A 303 -9.86 20.56 -1.52
C VAL A 303 -9.96 21.94 -0.91
N LYS A 304 -10.57 22.02 0.27
CA LYS A 304 -10.76 23.27 1.05
C LYS A 304 -9.68 23.52 2.10
N GLN A 305 -8.99 22.47 2.54
CA GLN A 305 -7.88 22.57 3.51
C GLN A 305 -6.62 23.14 2.87
N PRO A 306 -5.61 23.55 3.63
CA PRO A 306 -4.29 23.83 3.08
C PRO A 306 -3.82 22.66 2.22
N LYS A 307 -3.33 22.97 1.01
CA LYS A 307 -2.96 21.98 0.03
C LYS A 307 -1.69 22.36 -0.71
N GLU A 308 -0.89 21.36 -1.03
CA GLU A 308 0.33 21.53 -1.82
C GLU A 308 0.31 20.58 -3.01
N TRP A 309 0.85 21.07 -4.14
CA TRP A 309 0.97 20.31 -5.38
C TRP A 309 2.42 20.25 -5.80
N VAL A 310 2.89 19.06 -6.13
CA VAL A 310 4.27 18.85 -6.62
C VAL A 310 4.25 18.00 -7.87
N ASP A 311 4.66 18.61 -8.97
CA ASP A 311 4.92 17.91 -10.22
C ASP A 311 6.31 17.26 -10.21
N ILE A 312 6.38 16.01 -10.59
CA ILE A 312 7.63 15.29 -10.85
C ILE A 312 7.63 14.82 -12.29
N ASP A 313 8.61 15.28 -13.06
CA ASP A 313 8.77 14.86 -14.46
C ASP A 313 9.22 13.39 -14.50
N GLY A 314 8.27 12.50 -14.72
CA GLY A 314 8.44 11.06 -14.74
C GLY A 314 7.12 10.33 -14.89
N GLY A 315 7.17 9.01 -15.03
CA GLY A 315 6.00 8.13 -15.04
C GLY A 315 5.69 7.58 -13.66
N HIS A 316 4.58 6.85 -13.57
CA HIS A 316 4.06 6.25 -12.34
C HIS A 316 5.12 5.48 -11.55
N PHE A 317 5.74 4.49 -12.20
CA PHE A 317 6.76 3.67 -11.56
C PHE A 317 8.10 4.37 -11.38
N GLY A 318 8.31 5.53 -12.03
CA GLY A 318 9.54 6.31 -11.88
C GLY A 318 9.80 6.76 -10.43
N LEU A 319 8.74 7.12 -9.71
CA LEU A 319 8.81 7.50 -8.30
C LEU A 319 8.98 6.31 -7.35
N LEU A 320 8.74 5.10 -7.85
CA LEU A 320 8.85 3.83 -7.13
C LEU A 320 10.15 3.08 -7.42
N HIS A 321 11.08 3.68 -8.19
CA HIS A 321 12.43 3.14 -8.36
C HIS A 321 13.38 3.68 -7.30
N TYR A 322 14.06 2.78 -6.59
CA TYR A 322 15.08 3.12 -5.60
C TYR A 322 16.38 2.34 -5.83
N PRO A 323 17.56 3.02 -5.80
CA PRO A 323 17.76 4.48 -5.69
C PRO A 323 17.48 5.21 -7.02
N SER A 324 16.90 6.41 -6.95
CA SER A 324 16.71 7.27 -8.13
C SER A 324 16.56 8.74 -7.75
N ALA A 325 16.87 9.64 -8.70
CA ALA A 325 16.67 11.08 -8.50
C ALA A 325 15.19 11.46 -8.34
N LEU A 326 14.26 10.70 -8.92
CA LEU A 326 12.82 10.93 -8.77
C LEU A 326 12.35 10.56 -7.37
N PHE A 327 12.83 9.44 -6.83
CA PHE A 327 12.61 9.04 -5.44
C PHE A 327 13.13 10.12 -4.47
N ASP A 328 14.36 10.62 -4.68
CA ASP A 328 14.96 11.64 -3.83
C ASP A 328 14.17 12.96 -3.87
N LYS A 329 13.74 13.39 -5.06
CA LYS A 329 12.89 14.58 -5.23
C LYS A 329 11.55 14.41 -4.51
N SER A 330 10.91 13.26 -4.69
CA SER A 330 9.63 12.92 -4.07
C SER A 330 9.74 12.87 -2.54
N SER A 331 10.69 12.09 -2.00
CA SER A 331 10.88 11.96 -0.55
C SER A 331 11.21 13.29 0.13
N LYS A 332 12.03 14.14 -0.50
CA LYS A 332 12.36 15.49 0.00
C LYS A 332 11.11 16.39 0.07
N ALA A 333 10.28 16.41 -0.96
CA ALA A 333 9.04 17.18 -0.97
C ALA A 333 8.10 16.73 0.16
N GLN A 334 7.94 15.43 0.35
CA GLN A 334 7.12 14.84 1.39
C GLN A 334 7.62 15.18 2.79
N ILE A 335 8.92 15.05 3.04
CA ILE A 335 9.53 15.41 4.32
C ILE A 335 9.35 16.90 4.63
N THR A 336 9.48 17.77 3.62
CA THR A 336 9.27 19.21 3.77
C THR A 336 7.84 19.52 4.20
N PHE A 337 6.86 18.90 3.56
CA PHE A 337 5.44 19.03 3.89
C PHE A 337 5.14 18.49 5.29
N LEU A 338 5.61 17.30 5.63
CA LEU A 338 5.38 16.66 6.92
C LEU A 338 5.99 17.48 8.07
N ASN A 339 7.19 18.02 7.90
CA ASN A 339 7.81 18.91 8.88
C ASN A 339 6.98 20.19 9.12
N LYS A 340 6.39 20.74 8.07
CA LYS A 340 5.57 21.95 8.17
C LYS A 340 4.29 21.76 9.00
N TYR A 341 3.68 20.55 8.92
CA TYR A 341 2.37 20.33 9.52
C TYR A 341 2.36 19.41 10.75
N LEU A 342 3.46 18.68 11.03
CA LEU A 342 3.56 17.80 12.18
C LEU A 342 4.59 18.25 13.23
N ASN A 343 5.53 19.11 12.90
CA ASN A 343 6.53 19.66 13.81
C ASN A 343 6.24 21.13 14.13
#